data_4603f26d5f082fa92bc7756ed6ffbbf5
#
_entry.id   4603f26d5f082fa92bc7756ed6ffbbf5
#
_cell.length_a   1.000
_cell.length_b   1.000
_cell.length_c   1.000
_cell.angle_alpha   90.00
_cell.angle_beta   90.00
_cell.angle_gamma   90.00
#
_symmetry.space_group_name_H-M   'P 1'
#
loop_
_entity.id
_entity.type
_entity.pdbx_description
1 polymer ?
#
loop_
_entity_poly.entity_id
_entity_poly.type
_entity_poly.pdbx_seq_one_letter_code
_entity_poly.pdbx_strand_id
1 'polypeptide(L)'
;MMTIGKNSKICVVWKVKPTDYSEEGKNNIITSMASKYSIDKKNIIVSPEYITEGQKKDVLNSENIKSIHDPLFQQELFKTYLEENKIDGYDFEEIKKIDSQINSLIDYDSYEKSKSYRIKWVKWDNFLSYGEGNFFDFEKLHGLILLNGIPENESGKSTFAYDLLHFLLFGKTQTDKASTQKDLFNNYLPEATNVTVEGCIELDGNDYIIKRTLTRPALSKKAKNRSVSAKVEYYQLNKDGSKEELEDSVNLQEHSSRKTSQVIKEALGNEADFDRIISANSKDLDSLISMKDTERGRLLSKWIGLSILEDKDALAREKWNKEISKKRLCDIYNTETLNNEIVELTGLNTEDENNIKKEEDKIAE
;
A
#
# COMPACT_ATOMS: atom_id res chain seq x y z
N MET A 1 26.49 -21.47 11.96
CA MET A 1 26.94 -22.00 10.66
C MET A 1 25.76 -22.67 10.01
N MET A 2 25.22 -22.14 8.91
CA MET A 2 24.08 -22.76 8.23
C MET A 2 24.56 -24.03 7.52
N THR A 3 24.05 -25.19 7.90
CA THR A 3 24.29 -26.45 7.21
C THR A 3 23.33 -26.55 6.03
N ILE A 4 23.84 -26.44 4.81
CA ILE A 4 23.06 -26.61 3.60
C ILE A 4 22.93 -28.13 3.34
N GLY A 5 21.71 -28.64 3.28
CA GLY A 5 21.43 -30.06 3.02
C GLY A 5 21.74 -30.44 1.57
N LYS A 6 22.09 -31.70 1.31
CA LYS A 6 22.45 -32.23 -0.03
C LYS A 6 21.39 -31.98 -1.11
N ASN A 7 20.12 -31.85 -0.73
CA ASN A 7 18.99 -31.61 -1.63
C ASN A 7 18.58 -30.13 -1.72
N SER A 8 19.29 -29.22 -1.07
CA SER A 8 19.00 -27.79 -1.14
C SER A 8 19.29 -27.24 -2.52
N LYS A 9 18.41 -26.34 -3.04
CA LYS A 9 18.67 -25.59 -4.25
C LYS A 9 19.37 -24.27 -3.90
N ILE A 10 20.42 -23.95 -4.63
CA ILE A 10 21.17 -22.69 -4.50
C ILE A 10 20.95 -21.86 -5.75
N CYS A 11 20.52 -20.62 -5.59
CA CYS A 11 20.48 -19.62 -6.65
C CYS A 11 21.65 -18.64 -6.44
N VAL A 12 22.49 -18.51 -7.45
CA VAL A 12 23.62 -17.59 -7.46
C VAL A 12 23.35 -16.50 -8.47
N VAL A 13 23.31 -15.24 -8.01
CA VAL A 13 23.24 -14.08 -8.89
C VAL A 13 24.68 -13.72 -9.28
N TRP A 14 25.01 -13.89 -10.56
CA TRP A 14 26.32 -13.56 -11.09
C TRP A 14 26.31 -12.20 -11.80
N LYS A 15 26.89 -11.21 -11.12
CA LYS A 15 27.04 -9.86 -11.68
C LYS A 15 28.17 -9.85 -12.70
N VAL A 16 27.85 -9.65 -13.97
CA VAL A 16 28.81 -9.74 -15.09
C VAL A 16 28.50 -8.71 -16.15
N LYS A 17 29.54 -8.14 -16.79
CA LYS A 17 29.34 -7.30 -17.97
C LYS A 17 28.88 -8.17 -19.14
N PRO A 18 28.03 -7.65 -20.06
CA PRO A 18 27.59 -8.40 -21.23
C PRO A 18 28.75 -8.95 -22.05
N THR A 19 29.86 -8.21 -22.13
CA THR A 19 31.09 -8.61 -22.83
C THR A 19 31.85 -9.74 -22.16
N ASP A 20 31.72 -9.90 -20.87
CA ASP A 20 32.48 -10.82 -20.03
C ASP A 20 31.70 -12.09 -19.69
N TYR A 21 30.43 -12.15 -20.13
CA TYR A 21 29.61 -13.36 -19.94
C TYR A 21 30.12 -14.50 -20.81
N SER A 22 30.35 -15.67 -20.22
CA SER A 22 30.65 -16.91 -20.91
C SER A 22 29.98 -18.10 -20.25
N GLU A 23 29.54 -19.06 -21.02
CA GLU A 23 29.01 -20.33 -20.48
C GLU A 23 30.05 -21.10 -19.68
N GLU A 24 31.34 -20.93 -20.02
CA GLU A 24 32.44 -21.50 -19.25
C GLU A 24 32.55 -20.88 -17.87
N GLY A 25 32.44 -19.55 -17.77
CA GLY A 25 32.40 -18.81 -16.50
C GLY A 25 31.24 -19.26 -15.63
N LYS A 26 30.06 -19.43 -16.18
CA LYS A 26 28.87 -19.95 -15.51
C LYS A 26 29.09 -21.36 -14.97
N ASN A 27 29.67 -22.27 -15.78
CA ASN A 27 29.99 -23.65 -15.39
C ASN A 27 31.06 -23.70 -14.30
N ASN A 28 32.04 -22.81 -14.32
CA ASN A 28 33.05 -22.68 -13.28
C ASN A 28 32.43 -22.27 -11.93
N ILE A 29 31.46 -21.33 -11.94
CA ILE A 29 30.72 -20.96 -10.75
C ILE A 29 29.92 -22.14 -10.20
N ILE A 30 29.18 -22.86 -11.07
CA ILE A 30 28.41 -24.05 -10.67
C ILE A 30 29.34 -25.11 -10.06
N THR A 31 30.48 -25.34 -10.66
CA THR A 31 31.44 -26.35 -10.18
C THR A 31 32.06 -25.94 -8.83
N SER A 32 32.42 -24.68 -8.71
CA SER A 32 32.97 -24.14 -7.45
C SER A 32 31.96 -24.21 -6.31
N MET A 33 30.70 -23.83 -6.55
CA MET A 33 29.64 -23.89 -5.55
C MET A 33 29.26 -25.33 -5.18
N ALA A 34 29.20 -26.23 -6.17
CA ALA A 34 28.96 -27.66 -5.93
C ALA A 34 30.02 -28.27 -5.00
N SER A 35 31.29 -27.95 -5.24
CA SER A 35 32.40 -28.40 -4.42
C SER A 35 32.35 -27.78 -3.01
N LYS A 36 32.14 -26.46 -2.92
CA LYS A 36 32.15 -25.74 -1.65
C LYS A 36 31.05 -26.19 -0.69
N TYR A 37 29.87 -26.51 -1.21
CA TYR A 37 28.71 -26.86 -0.37
C TYR A 37 28.33 -28.34 -0.45
N SER A 38 29.09 -29.16 -1.18
CA SER A 38 28.83 -30.59 -1.39
C SER A 38 27.42 -30.90 -1.91
N ILE A 39 26.96 -30.11 -2.88
CA ILE A 39 25.63 -30.17 -3.50
C ILE A 39 25.76 -30.61 -4.95
N ASP A 40 24.77 -31.35 -5.45
CA ASP A 40 24.69 -31.71 -6.87
C ASP A 40 24.61 -30.47 -7.78
N LYS A 41 25.40 -30.46 -8.85
CA LYS A 41 25.41 -29.35 -9.83
C LYS A 41 24.02 -28.99 -10.38
N LYS A 42 23.12 -29.98 -10.52
CA LYS A 42 21.72 -29.77 -10.97
C LYS A 42 20.87 -28.93 -10.03
N ASN A 43 21.30 -28.81 -8.76
CA ASN A 43 20.61 -28.02 -7.74
C ASN A 43 21.16 -26.59 -7.61
N ILE A 44 22.09 -26.20 -8.48
CA ILE A 44 22.68 -24.85 -8.51
C ILE A 44 22.21 -24.14 -9.76
N ILE A 45 21.52 -23.02 -9.57
CA ILE A 45 21.03 -22.15 -10.63
C ILE A 45 21.89 -20.89 -10.61
N VAL A 46 22.56 -20.58 -11.71
CA VAL A 46 23.30 -19.32 -11.87
C VAL A 46 22.51 -18.42 -12.81
N SER A 47 22.07 -17.28 -12.29
CA SER A 47 21.38 -16.25 -13.05
C SER A 47 22.33 -15.08 -13.30
N PRO A 48 22.69 -14.76 -14.56
CA PRO A 48 23.51 -13.60 -14.85
C PRO A 48 22.70 -12.30 -14.63
N GLU A 49 23.27 -11.37 -13.89
CA GLU A 49 22.81 -9.99 -13.78
C GLU A 49 23.80 -9.11 -14.56
N TYR A 50 23.36 -8.59 -15.71
CA TYR A 50 24.25 -7.79 -16.56
C TYR A 50 24.46 -6.41 -16.01
N ILE A 51 25.74 -6.05 -15.74
CA ILE A 51 26.15 -4.72 -15.29
C ILE A 51 26.49 -3.91 -16.54
N THR A 52 25.65 -2.94 -16.89
CA THR A 52 25.96 -1.91 -17.89
C THR A 52 26.66 -0.72 -17.23
N GLU A 53 27.77 -0.25 -17.80
CA GLU A 53 28.61 0.82 -17.22
C GLU A 53 27.88 2.17 -17.02
N GLY A 54 26.72 2.36 -17.67
CA GLY A 54 25.88 3.55 -17.50
C GLY A 54 25.05 3.57 -16.22
N GLN A 55 24.70 2.43 -15.66
CA GLN A 55 23.76 2.37 -14.52
C GLN A 55 24.39 2.66 -13.15
N LYS A 56 25.71 2.66 -13.00
CA LYS A 56 26.37 2.92 -11.71
C LYS A 56 26.43 4.38 -11.31
N LYS A 57 26.28 5.33 -12.26
CA LYS A 57 26.29 6.76 -11.95
C LYS A 57 24.91 7.34 -11.64
N ASP A 58 23.85 6.72 -12.16
CA ASP A 58 22.49 7.27 -12.03
C ASP A 58 21.73 6.78 -10.79
N VAL A 59 22.17 5.68 -10.16
CA VAL A 59 21.50 5.12 -8.96
C VAL A 59 21.90 5.83 -7.66
N LEU A 60 22.97 6.63 -7.67
CA LEU A 60 23.49 7.31 -6.47
C LEU A 60 23.28 8.83 -6.46
N ASN A 61 22.80 9.43 -7.53
CA ASN A 61 22.38 10.83 -7.53
C ASN A 61 20.87 10.88 -7.38
N SER A 62 20.41 10.98 -6.14
CA SER A 62 19.00 11.16 -5.78
C SER A 62 18.34 12.43 -6.39
N GLU A 63 19.11 13.27 -7.06
CA GLU A 63 18.63 14.49 -7.70
C GLU A 63 18.07 14.29 -9.12
N ASN A 64 18.23 13.10 -9.74
CA ASN A 64 17.79 12.83 -11.12
C ASN A 64 16.85 11.61 -11.27
N ILE A 65 16.32 11.08 -10.19
CA ILE A 65 15.29 10.02 -10.31
C ILE A 65 13.97 10.73 -10.61
N LYS A 66 13.59 10.74 -11.91
CA LYS A 66 12.27 11.20 -12.32
C LYS A 66 11.22 10.28 -11.66
N SER A 67 10.41 10.85 -10.82
CA SER A 67 9.34 10.13 -10.13
C SER A 67 8.15 9.93 -11.06
N ILE A 68 7.49 8.76 -10.97
CA ILE A 68 6.22 8.53 -11.65
C ILE A 68 5.11 9.48 -11.19
N HIS A 69 5.31 10.16 -10.06
CA HIS A 69 4.43 11.20 -9.55
C HIS A 69 4.65 12.57 -10.23
N ASP A 70 5.74 12.74 -11.00
CA ASP A 70 5.99 13.95 -11.76
C ASP A 70 5.13 13.97 -13.04
N PRO A 71 4.20 14.94 -13.18
CA PRO A 71 3.35 15.05 -14.36
C PRO A 71 4.13 15.19 -15.67
N LEU A 72 5.25 15.87 -15.66
CA LEU A 72 6.09 16.04 -16.86
C LEU A 72 6.74 14.72 -17.27
N PHE A 73 7.20 13.95 -16.30
CA PHE A 73 7.74 12.62 -16.57
C PHE A 73 6.67 11.66 -17.10
N GLN A 74 5.45 11.72 -16.57
CA GLN A 74 4.32 10.93 -17.07
C GLN A 74 4.00 11.26 -18.54
N GLN A 75 4.05 12.56 -18.91
CA GLN A 75 3.86 12.99 -20.30
C GLN A 75 4.97 12.48 -21.23
N GLU A 76 6.22 12.51 -20.80
CA GLU A 76 7.36 11.94 -21.55
C GLU A 76 7.18 10.43 -21.77
N LEU A 77 6.81 9.69 -20.72
CA LEU A 77 6.54 8.26 -20.81
C LEU A 77 5.38 7.95 -21.78
N PHE A 78 4.32 8.73 -21.71
CA PHE A 78 3.16 8.55 -22.59
C PHE A 78 3.52 8.83 -24.05
N LYS A 79 4.30 9.86 -24.30
CA LYS A 79 4.83 10.16 -25.66
C LYS A 79 5.67 9.00 -26.18
N THR A 80 6.61 8.51 -25.38
CA THR A 80 7.45 7.35 -25.74
C THR A 80 6.60 6.12 -26.07
N TYR A 81 5.57 5.85 -25.25
CA TYR A 81 4.63 4.76 -25.48
C TYR A 81 3.89 4.89 -26.82
N LEU A 82 3.42 6.08 -27.19
CA LEU A 82 2.75 6.31 -28.48
C LEU A 82 3.70 6.08 -29.66
N GLU A 83 4.94 6.57 -29.55
CA GLU A 83 5.98 6.41 -30.59
C GLU A 83 6.39 4.94 -30.75
N GLU A 84 6.64 4.21 -29.67
CA GLU A 84 7.02 2.80 -29.69
C GLU A 84 5.92 1.90 -30.27
N ASN A 85 4.66 2.21 -29.98
CA ASN A 85 3.49 1.45 -30.48
C ASN A 85 3.02 1.93 -31.86
N LYS A 86 3.70 2.91 -32.48
CA LYS A 86 3.38 3.47 -33.80
C LYS A 86 1.92 3.93 -33.90
N ILE A 87 1.44 4.58 -32.87
CA ILE A 87 0.11 5.17 -32.83
C ILE A 87 0.21 6.55 -33.48
N ASP A 88 -0.44 6.74 -34.62
CA ASP A 88 -0.42 7.98 -35.40
C ASP A 88 -1.80 8.70 -35.33
N GLY A 89 -1.83 9.96 -35.78
CA GLY A 89 -3.09 10.72 -35.92
C GLY A 89 -3.55 11.41 -34.63
N TYR A 90 -2.66 11.65 -33.67
CA TYR A 90 -2.94 12.41 -32.45
C TYR A 90 -2.24 13.78 -32.45
N ASP A 91 -2.88 14.75 -31.80
CA ASP A 91 -2.24 16.03 -31.44
C ASP A 91 -1.70 15.94 -30.01
N PHE A 92 -0.37 15.89 -29.87
CA PHE A 92 0.26 15.75 -28.56
C PHE A 92 0.08 17.00 -27.67
N GLU A 93 -0.07 18.17 -28.26
CA GLU A 93 -0.32 19.41 -27.48
C GLU A 93 -1.77 19.41 -26.91
N GLU A 94 -2.72 18.85 -27.64
CA GLU A 94 -4.08 18.63 -27.11
C GLU A 94 -4.07 17.61 -25.96
N ILE A 95 -3.33 16.53 -26.11
CA ILE A 95 -3.13 15.52 -25.04
C ILE A 95 -2.54 16.15 -23.79
N LYS A 96 -1.50 16.94 -23.91
CA LYS A 96 -0.89 17.66 -22.76
C LYS A 96 -1.88 18.58 -22.06
N LYS A 97 -2.73 19.28 -22.84
CA LYS A 97 -3.74 20.17 -22.29
C LYS A 97 -4.78 19.41 -21.50
N ILE A 98 -5.25 18.27 -22.02
CA ILE A 98 -6.20 17.38 -21.30
C ILE A 98 -5.52 16.81 -20.06
N ASP A 99 -4.29 16.32 -20.17
CA ASP A 99 -3.53 15.77 -19.05
C ASP A 99 -3.32 16.81 -17.93
N SER A 100 -3.02 18.05 -18.28
CA SER A 100 -2.89 19.16 -17.32
C SER A 100 -4.20 19.45 -16.59
N GLN A 101 -5.33 19.36 -17.27
CA GLN A 101 -6.66 19.51 -16.65
C GLN A 101 -6.96 18.35 -15.68
N ILE A 102 -6.60 17.11 -16.04
CA ILE A 102 -6.77 15.94 -15.17
C ILE A 102 -5.84 16.07 -13.94
N ASN A 103 -4.58 16.47 -14.16
CA ASN A 103 -3.61 16.67 -13.09
C ASN A 103 -4.06 17.71 -12.06
N SER A 104 -4.80 18.74 -12.48
CA SER A 104 -5.35 19.75 -11.56
C SER A 104 -6.45 19.20 -10.62
N LEU A 105 -7.03 18.04 -10.94
CA LEU A 105 -8.05 17.36 -10.12
C LEU A 105 -7.45 16.31 -9.17
N ILE A 106 -6.16 16.00 -9.33
CA ILE A 106 -5.47 15.00 -8.51
C ILE A 106 -4.78 15.70 -7.34
N ASP A 107 -5.03 15.22 -6.15
CA ASP A 107 -4.28 15.60 -4.96
C ASP A 107 -2.98 14.79 -4.89
N TYR A 108 -1.91 15.32 -5.49
CA TYR A 108 -0.60 14.68 -5.55
C TYR A 108 0.02 14.46 -4.16
N ASP A 109 -0.29 15.33 -3.20
CA ASP A 109 0.24 15.23 -1.83
C ASP A 109 -0.29 13.96 -1.13
N SER A 110 -1.49 13.52 -1.49
CA SER A 110 -2.06 12.27 -0.96
C SER A 110 -1.34 11.00 -1.42
N TYR A 111 -0.63 11.06 -2.54
CA TYR A 111 0.20 9.96 -3.08
C TYR A 111 1.66 10.03 -2.64
N GLU A 112 2.05 11.13 -1.99
CA GLU A 112 3.41 11.26 -1.52
C GLU A 112 3.72 10.20 -0.46
N LYS A 113 4.56 9.28 -0.90
CA LYS A 113 5.39 8.37 -0.12
C LYS A 113 4.64 7.45 0.85
N SER A 114 4.73 6.17 0.58
CA SER A 114 4.76 5.21 1.70
C SER A 114 5.78 5.75 2.70
N LYS A 115 5.26 6.39 3.76
CA LYS A 115 6.09 7.07 4.74
C LYS A 115 7.06 6.05 5.30
N SER A 116 8.34 6.28 5.10
CA SER A 116 9.38 5.42 5.64
C SER A 116 9.47 5.67 7.13
N TYR A 117 9.13 4.68 7.93
CA TYR A 117 9.32 4.74 9.37
C TYR A 117 10.16 3.56 9.87
N ARG A 118 10.83 3.76 10.98
CA ARG A 118 11.65 2.75 11.64
C ARG A 118 11.30 2.70 13.12
N ILE A 119 11.02 1.51 13.63
CA ILE A 119 10.85 1.30 15.07
C ILE A 119 12.25 1.25 15.71
N LYS A 120 12.50 2.15 16.67
CA LYS A 120 13.79 2.25 17.37
C LYS A 120 13.82 1.34 18.59
N TRP A 121 12.81 1.42 19.42
CA TRP A 121 12.68 0.56 20.60
C TRP A 121 11.23 0.38 21.02
N VAL A 122 10.96 -0.65 21.81
CA VAL A 122 9.65 -0.94 22.41
C VAL A 122 9.80 -1.38 23.86
N LYS A 123 8.87 -0.90 24.72
CA LYS A 123 8.69 -1.32 26.12
C LYS A 123 7.28 -1.84 26.30
N TRP A 124 7.10 -2.88 27.09
CA TRP A 124 5.77 -3.38 27.36
C TRP A 124 5.66 -4.09 28.70
N ASP A 125 4.47 -4.01 29.29
CA ASP A 125 4.12 -4.63 30.55
C ASP A 125 2.77 -5.34 30.43
N ASN A 126 2.70 -6.55 31.00
CA ASN A 126 1.48 -7.36 31.14
C ASN A 126 0.70 -7.64 29.83
N PHE A 127 1.40 -7.65 28.71
CA PHE A 127 0.83 -7.84 27.39
C PHE A 127 0.83 -9.33 26.99
N LEU A 128 -0.37 -9.93 26.85
CA LEU A 128 -0.59 -11.35 26.50
C LEU A 128 0.21 -12.28 27.41
N SER A 129 1.25 -12.95 26.90
CA SER A 129 2.08 -13.89 27.65
C SER A 129 3.24 -13.22 28.42
N TYR A 130 3.46 -11.93 28.24
CA TYR A 130 4.57 -11.21 28.86
C TYR A 130 4.16 -10.54 30.18
N GLY A 131 5.01 -10.66 31.21
CA GLY A 131 4.87 -9.93 32.46
C GLY A 131 5.37 -8.49 32.37
N GLU A 132 5.93 -7.98 33.47
CA GLU A 132 6.40 -6.59 33.58
C GLU A 132 7.89 -6.44 33.22
N GLY A 133 8.30 -5.21 32.89
CA GLY A 133 9.70 -4.81 32.74
C GLY A 133 10.34 -5.24 31.40
N ASN A 134 9.57 -5.45 30.35
CA ASN A 134 10.12 -5.85 29.07
C ASN A 134 10.57 -4.64 28.24
N PHE A 135 11.72 -4.77 27.59
CA PHE A 135 12.30 -3.75 26.73
C PHE A 135 13.08 -4.40 25.58
N PHE A 136 12.94 -3.84 24.38
CA PHE A 136 13.71 -4.28 23.24
C PHE A 136 14.18 -3.10 22.40
N ASP A 137 15.45 -3.11 22.02
CA ASP A 137 16.12 -2.07 21.24
C ASP A 137 16.42 -2.59 19.84
N PHE A 138 15.68 -2.07 18.84
CA PHE A 138 15.86 -2.45 17.44
C PHE A 138 17.07 -1.76 16.80
N GLU A 139 17.58 -0.66 17.36
CA GLU A 139 18.72 0.06 16.78
C GLU A 139 20.02 -0.78 16.84
N LYS A 140 20.06 -1.75 17.74
CA LYS A 140 21.19 -2.70 17.86
C LYS A 140 21.15 -3.83 16.84
N LEU A 141 20.08 -3.96 16.07
CA LEU A 141 19.90 -5.02 15.09
C LEU A 141 20.34 -4.58 13.70
N HIS A 142 21.14 -5.43 13.06
CA HIS A 142 21.61 -5.20 11.70
C HIS A 142 21.54 -6.50 10.90
N GLY A 143 21.07 -6.40 9.66
CA GLY A 143 20.98 -7.55 8.74
C GLY A 143 19.85 -8.52 9.07
N LEU A 144 20.04 -9.78 8.75
CA LEU A 144 19.06 -10.84 8.95
C LEU A 144 19.10 -11.34 10.40
N ILE A 145 17.99 -11.21 11.11
CA ILE A 145 17.86 -11.60 12.51
C ILE A 145 16.98 -12.83 12.65
N LEU A 146 17.44 -13.84 13.36
CA LEU A 146 16.66 -15.01 13.72
C LEU A 146 16.17 -14.91 15.16
N LEU A 147 14.85 -14.84 15.34
CA LEU A 147 14.22 -14.83 16.66
C LEU A 147 13.96 -16.28 17.13
N ASN A 148 14.70 -16.73 18.12
CA ASN A 148 14.50 -18.02 18.77
C ASN A 148 13.82 -17.87 20.13
N GLY A 149 13.02 -18.85 20.49
CA GLY A 149 12.40 -18.93 21.82
C GLY A 149 12.85 -20.16 22.59
N ILE A 150 12.91 -20.04 23.91
CA ILE A 150 13.21 -21.15 24.83
C ILE A 150 12.07 -21.18 25.86
N PRO A 151 11.26 -22.24 25.89
CA PRO A 151 11.21 -23.40 24.98
C PRO A 151 10.86 -23.01 23.54
N GLU A 152 11.08 -23.91 22.58
CA GLU A 152 10.88 -23.62 21.15
C GLU A 152 9.45 -23.19 20.81
N ASN A 153 8.45 -23.80 21.45
CA ASN A 153 7.05 -23.43 21.33
C ASN A 153 6.56 -22.67 22.56
N GLU A 154 5.50 -21.87 22.40
CA GLU A 154 4.84 -21.08 23.45
C GLU A 154 5.70 -20.03 24.16
N SER A 155 6.89 -19.72 23.64
CA SER A 155 7.81 -18.74 24.20
C SER A 155 7.48 -17.27 23.89
N GLY A 156 6.34 -16.99 23.28
CA GLY A 156 5.91 -15.61 22.96
C GLY A 156 6.49 -15.00 21.69
N LYS A 157 7.25 -15.73 20.85
CA LYS A 157 7.86 -15.21 19.60
C LYS A 157 6.86 -14.49 18.71
N SER A 158 5.73 -15.13 18.41
CA SER A 158 4.69 -14.53 17.57
C SER A 158 4.01 -13.34 18.24
N THR A 159 3.87 -13.38 19.57
CA THR A 159 3.36 -12.27 20.35
C THR A 159 4.28 -11.05 20.25
N PHE A 160 5.60 -11.26 20.31
CA PHE A 160 6.58 -10.18 20.16
C PHE A 160 6.65 -9.68 18.71
N ALA A 161 6.83 -10.58 17.74
CA ALA A 161 7.09 -10.21 16.35
C ALA A 161 5.87 -9.62 15.63
N TYR A 162 4.66 -10.10 15.96
CA TYR A 162 3.44 -9.71 15.27
C TYR A 162 2.50 -8.89 16.17
N ASP A 163 2.04 -9.46 17.28
CA ASP A 163 0.95 -8.86 18.07
C ASP A 163 1.37 -7.57 18.77
N LEU A 164 2.57 -7.55 19.36
CA LEU A 164 3.09 -6.40 20.12
C LEU A 164 3.29 -5.17 19.24
N LEU A 165 4.00 -5.36 18.11
CA LEU A 165 4.29 -4.27 17.18
C LEU A 165 3.02 -3.77 16.50
N HIS A 166 2.14 -4.68 16.11
CA HIS A 166 0.87 -4.33 15.51
C HIS A 166 -0.04 -3.58 16.50
N PHE A 167 -0.09 -4.02 17.77
CA PHE A 167 -0.84 -3.30 18.81
C PHE A 167 -0.24 -1.92 19.09
N LEU A 168 1.08 -1.78 19.13
CA LEU A 168 1.73 -0.47 19.27
C LEU A 168 1.26 0.50 18.19
N LEU A 169 1.30 0.09 16.92
CA LEU A 169 1.03 0.95 15.79
C LEU A 169 -0.48 1.16 15.57
N PHE A 170 -1.27 0.09 15.57
CA PHE A 170 -2.68 0.12 15.14
C PHE A 170 -3.69 -0.13 16.26
N GLY A 171 -3.25 -0.52 17.46
CA GLY A 171 -4.13 -0.78 18.61
C GLY A 171 -4.90 -2.09 18.56
N LYS A 172 -4.48 -3.01 17.72
CA LYS A 172 -5.04 -4.37 17.56
C LYS A 172 -3.91 -5.39 17.50
N THR A 173 -4.21 -6.66 17.68
CA THR A 173 -3.28 -7.76 17.41
C THR A 173 -3.39 -8.20 15.95
N GLN A 174 -2.29 -8.65 15.37
CA GLN A 174 -2.26 -9.19 14.01
C GLN A 174 -2.77 -10.64 13.99
N THR A 175 -2.54 -11.38 15.07
CA THR A 175 -3.03 -12.76 15.19
C THR A 175 -4.38 -12.80 15.91
N ASP A 176 -5.12 -13.91 15.73
CA ASP A 176 -6.45 -14.10 16.34
C ASP A 176 -6.40 -14.41 17.86
N LYS A 177 -5.28 -14.10 18.54
CA LYS A 177 -5.09 -14.39 19.97
C LYS A 177 -5.93 -13.52 20.89
N ALA A 178 -6.29 -12.32 20.44
CA ALA A 178 -7.10 -11.39 21.19
C ALA A 178 -8.19 -10.81 20.30
N SER A 179 -9.44 -11.17 20.57
CA SER A 179 -10.60 -10.64 19.87
C SER A 179 -11.10 -9.33 20.49
N THR A 180 -10.81 -9.11 21.77
CA THR A 180 -11.20 -7.92 22.52
C THR A 180 -10.02 -7.36 23.31
N GLN A 181 -10.13 -6.09 23.74
CA GLN A 181 -9.10 -5.46 24.61
C GLN A 181 -8.92 -6.19 25.95
N LYS A 182 -9.92 -6.97 26.40
CA LYS A 182 -9.81 -7.76 27.63
C LYS A 182 -8.84 -8.91 27.49
N ASP A 183 -8.72 -9.46 26.29
CA ASP A 183 -7.88 -10.62 25.98
C ASP A 183 -6.39 -10.24 25.90
N LEU A 184 -6.08 -8.94 25.85
CA LEU A 184 -4.70 -8.44 25.80
C LEU A 184 -4.00 -8.48 27.16
N PHE A 185 -4.74 -8.58 28.25
CA PHE A 185 -4.16 -8.70 29.59
C PHE A 185 -3.52 -10.07 29.79
N ASN A 186 -2.41 -10.09 30.51
CA ASN A 186 -1.71 -11.33 30.80
C ASN A 186 -2.62 -12.36 31.48
N ASN A 187 -2.79 -13.52 30.86
CA ASN A 187 -3.64 -14.60 31.34
C ASN A 187 -3.06 -15.32 32.56
N TYR A 188 -1.73 -15.24 32.74
CA TYR A 188 -1.03 -15.82 33.88
C TYR A 188 -1.01 -14.89 35.10
N LEU A 189 -1.39 -13.62 34.92
CA LEU A 189 -1.45 -12.59 35.96
C LEU A 189 -2.87 -11.97 36.01
N PRO A 190 -3.88 -12.72 36.49
CA PRO A 190 -5.26 -12.25 36.49
C PRO A 190 -5.48 -11.00 37.34
N GLU A 191 -4.62 -10.72 38.32
CA GLU A 191 -4.60 -9.52 39.15
C GLU A 191 -4.08 -8.29 38.45
N ALA A 192 -3.34 -8.42 37.32
CA ALA A 192 -2.84 -7.28 36.59
C ALA A 192 -3.97 -6.33 36.23
N THR A 193 -3.80 -5.05 36.56
CA THR A 193 -4.78 -4.00 36.34
C THR A 193 -4.48 -3.13 35.13
N ASN A 194 -3.27 -3.21 34.59
CA ASN A 194 -2.80 -2.42 33.48
C ASN A 194 -2.02 -3.27 32.45
N VAL A 195 -2.14 -2.88 31.19
CA VAL A 195 -1.27 -3.28 30.10
C VAL A 195 -0.70 -2.00 29.51
N THR A 196 0.62 -1.94 29.34
CA THR A 196 1.27 -0.79 28.72
C THR A 196 2.16 -1.26 27.58
N VAL A 197 2.05 -0.59 26.44
CA VAL A 197 2.94 -0.74 25.31
C VAL A 197 3.36 0.65 24.85
N GLU A 198 4.68 0.91 24.90
CA GLU A 198 5.29 2.19 24.53
C GLU A 198 6.41 1.93 23.55
N GLY A 199 6.49 2.69 22.47
CA GLY A 199 7.56 2.56 21.49
C GLY A 199 7.96 3.87 20.87
N CYS A 200 9.22 3.94 20.44
CA CYS A 200 9.75 5.04 19.67
C CYS A 200 9.83 4.66 18.19
N ILE A 201 9.30 5.50 17.35
CA ILE A 201 9.37 5.41 15.90
C ILE A 201 10.05 6.64 15.34
N GLU A 202 10.96 6.43 14.42
CA GLU A 202 11.52 7.49 13.58
C GLU A 202 10.67 7.59 12.32
N LEU A 203 10.15 8.77 12.03
CA LEU A 203 9.36 9.09 10.85
C LEU A 203 9.92 10.37 10.23
N ASP A 204 10.36 10.31 8.98
CA ASP A 204 10.95 11.44 8.25
C ASP A 204 12.08 12.16 9.02
N GLY A 205 12.91 11.38 9.74
CA GLY A 205 14.06 11.90 10.52
C GLY A 205 13.71 12.50 11.89
N ASN A 206 12.45 12.44 12.31
CA ASN A 206 12.01 12.85 13.63
C ASN A 206 11.56 11.64 14.46
N ASP A 207 11.78 11.71 15.76
CA ASP A 207 11.40 10.67 16.69
C ASP A 207 10.02 10.94 17.29
N TYR A 208 9.17 9.91 17.26
CA TYR A 208 7.83 9.97 17.84
C TYR A 208 7.65 8.84 18.83
N ILE A 209 6.94 9.11 19.91
CA ILE A 209 6.57 8.12 20.91
C ILE A 209 5.09 7.81 20.79
N ILE A 210 4.77 6.53 20.67
CA ILE A 210 3.42 6.01 20.80
C ILE A 210 3.34 5.23 22.10
N LYS A 211 2.36 5.56 22.94
CA LYS A 211 2.08 4.83 24.17
C LYS A 211 0.63 4.44 24.23
N ARG A 212 0.35 3.17 24.40
CA ARG A 212 -0.99 2.62 24.58
C ARG A 212 -1.09 2.00 25.96
N THR A 213 -2.08 2.40 26.71
CA THR A 213 -2.34 1.90 28.06
C THR A 213 -3.77 1.39 28.13
N LEU A 214 -3.92 0.15 28.57
CA LEU A 214 -5.22 -0.43 28.90
C LEU A 214 -5.28 -0.57 30.41
N THR A 215 -6.39 -0.17 31.02
CA THR A 215 -6.61 -0.30 32.46
C THR A 215 -7.92 -1.02 32.73
N ARG A 216 -7.92 -1.86 33.76
CA ARG A 216 -9.13 -2.53 34.26
C ARG A 216 -9.16 -2.47 35.80
N PRO A 217 -10.33 -2.46 36.42
CA PRO A 217 -10.44 -2.51 37.89
C PRO A 217 -9.75 -3.74 38.47
N ALA A 218 -9.28 -3.63 39.73
CA ALA A 218 -8.72 -4.76 40.46
C ALA A 218 -9.71 -5.94 40.55
N LEU A 219 -9.20 -7.13 40.71
CA LEU A 219 -10.03 -8.33 40.85
C LEU A 219 -10.85 -8.23 42.14
N SER A 220 -12.17 -8.35 42.01
CA SER A 220 -13.10 -8.30 43.13
C SER A 220 -14.04 -9.50 43.08
N LYS A 221 -14.36 -10.09 44.25
CA LYS A 221 -15.32 -11.21 44.34
C LYS A 221 -16.72 -10.89 43.78
N LYS A 222 -17.08 -9.61 43.68
CA LYS A 222 -18.39 -9.14 43.19
C LYS A 222 -18.38 -8.76 41.72
N ALA A 223 -17.23 -8.45 41.11
CA ALA A 223 -17.13 -8.00 39.72
C ALA A 223 -16.69 -9.13 38.78
N LYS A 224 -17.64 -9.87 38.23
CA LYS A 224 -17.37 -10.89 37.21
C LYS A 224 -16.94 -10.28 35.85
N ASN A 225 -17.30 -9.04 35.58
CA ASN A 225 -17.04 -8.36 34.32
C ASN A 225 -16.30 -7.06 34.56
N ARG A 226 -14.99 -7.05 34.29
CA ARG A 226 -14.15 -5.83 34.44
C ARG A 226 -14.17 -5.06 33.12
N SER A 227 -14.67 -3.82 33.15
CA SER A 227 -14.58 -2.90 32.00
C SER A 227 -13.13 -2.53 31.76
N VAL A 228 -12.74 -2.42 30.49
CA VAL A 228 -11.42 -1.97 30.09
C VAL A 228 -11.52 -0.55 29.54
N SER A 229 -10.69 0.35 30.03
CA SER A 229 -10.48 1.67 29.45
C SER A 229 -9.16 1.71 28.69
N ALA A 230 -9.15 2.38 27.55
CA ALA A 230 -7.97 2.54 26.69
C ALA A 230 -7.55 4.00 26.62
N LYS A 231 -6.25 4.26 26.80
CA LYS A 231 -5.62 5.55 26.58
C LYS A 231 -4.54 5.41 25.51
N VAL A 232 -4.47 6.37 24.60
CA VAL A 232 -3.44 6.46 23.56
C VAL A 232 -2.79 7.82 23.66
N GLU A 233 -1.47 7.83 23.73
CA GLU A 233 -0.63 9.02 23.76
C GLU A 233 0.30 8.98 22.55
N TYR A 234 0.41 10.12 21.86
CA TYR A 234 1.27 10.28 20.69
C TYR A 234 1.93 11.65 20.75
N TYR A 235 3.26 11.68 20.78
CA TYR A 235 4.02 12.92 20.89
C TYR A 235 5.36 12.82 20.16
N GLN A 236 5.83 13.96 19.67
CA GLN A 236 7.15 14.10 19.09
C GLN A 236 8.20 14.22 20.19
N LEU A 237 9.31 13.55 20.02
CA LEU A 237 10.48 13.66 20.89
C LEU A 237 11.48 14.63 20.25
N ASN A 238 11.72 15.75 20.91
CA ASN A 238 12.70 16.73 20.45
C ASN A 238 14.14 16.26 20.74
N LYS A 239 15.13 16.81 20.04
CA LYS A 239 16.56 16.46 20.21
C LYS A 239 17.10 16.74 21.60
N ASP A 240 16.47 17.62 22.35
CA ASP A 240 16.79 17.93 23.75
C ASP A 240 16.14 16.97 24.76
N GLY A 241 15.35 15.99 24.26
CA GLY A 241 14.62 15.02 25.08
C GLY A 241 13.30 15.54 25.61
N SER A 242 12.88 16.77 25.27
CA SER A 242 11.55 17.28 25.59
C SER A 242 10.48 16.61 24.73
N LYS A 243 9.28 16.44 25.29
CA LYS A 243 8.14 15.85 24.60
C LYS A 243 7.22 16.98 24.16
N GLU A 244 6.92 17.00 22.87
CA GLU A 244 5.92 17.91 22.32
C GLU A 244 4.67 17.09 21.99
N GLU A 245 3.60 17.34 22.75
CA GLU A 245 2.30 16.75 22.43
C GLU A 245 1.79 17.38 21.14
N LEU A 246 1.44 16.58 20.17
CA LEU A 246 0.83 17.07 18.95
C LEU A 246 -0.58 17.60 19.31
N GLU A 247 -0.87 18.85 18.93
CA GLU A 247 -2.03 19.63 19.37
C GLU A 247 -3.38 18.91 19.25
N ASP A 248 -3.51 17.94 18.38
CA ASP A 248 -4.72 17.13 18.23
C ASP A 248 -4.96 16.13 19.36
N SER A 249 -3.98 15.90 20.24
CA SER A 249 -4.12 15.04 21.42
C SER A 249 -4.69 15.77 22.65
N VAL A 250 -4.66 17.11 22.67
CA VAL A 250 -4.87 17.92 23.89
C VAL A 250 -6.31 18.33 24.15
N ASN A 251 -7.20 18.40 23.17
CA ASN A 251 -8.45 19.15 23.33
C ASN A 251 -9.78 18.38 23.35
N LEU A 252 -9.83 17.08 23.61
CA LEU A 252 -11.13 16.38 23.62
C LEU A 252 -11.24 15.34 24.74
N GLN A 253 -11.82 15.75 25.83
CA GLN A 253 -12.04 14.95 27.05
C GLN A 253 -12.92 13.69 26.88
N GLU A 254 -13.58 13.46 25.75
CA GLU A 254 -14.43 12.26 25.57
C GLU A 254 -14.15 11.40 24.32
N HIS A 255 -13.33 11.85 23.36
CA HIS A 255 -13.05 11.09 22.13
C HIS A 255 -11.57 11.01 21.73
N SER A 256 -10.65 11.34 22.62
CA SER A 256 -9.24 11.51 22.36
C SER A 256 -8.54 10.27 21.75
N SER A 257 -8.75 9.10 22.33
CA SER A 257 -8.05 7.87 21.89
C SER A 257 -8.36 7.42 20.46
N ARG A 258 -9.56 7.70 19.95
CA ARG A 258 -9.94 7.36 18.56
C ARG A 258 -9.29 8.31 17.57
N LYS A 259 -9.28 9.62 17.87
CA LYS A 259 -8.66 10.63 17.00
C LYS A 259 -7.14 10.46 16.98
N THR A 260 -6.50 10.29 18.13
CA THR A 260 -5.05 10.00 18.19
C THR A 260 -4.69 8.75 17.41
N SER A 261 -5.48 7.68 17.51
CA SER A 261 -5.26 6.46 16.70
C SER A 261 -5.45 6.71 15.22
N GLN A 262 -6.30 7.63 14.81
CA GLN A 262 -6.47 8.00 13.41
C GLN A 262 -5.28 8.83 12.91
N VAL A 263 -4.81 9.81 13.68
CA VAL A 263 -3.59 10.57 13.35
C VAL A 263 -2.38 9.64 13.19
N ILE A 264 -2.24 8.66 14.08
CA ILE A 264 -1.19 7.65 13.98
C ILE A 264 -1.33 6.85 12.66
N LYS A 265 -2.54 6.44 12.28
CA LYS A 265 -2.78 5.73 11.02
C LYS A 265 -2.45 6.57 9.79
N GLU A 266 -2.82 7.84 9.80
CA GLU A 266 -2.50 8.78 8.73
C GLU A 266 -0.98 9.02 8.64
N ALA A 267 -0.30 9.02 9.79
CA ALA A 267 1.15 9.14 9.85
C ALA A 267 1.91 7.89 9.36
N LEU A 268 1.40 6.69 9.68
CA LEU A 268 2.08 5.42 9.40
C LEU A 268 1.61 4.73 8.11
N GLY A 269 0.43 5.08 7.62
CA GLY A 269 -0.19 4.45 6.46
C GLY A 269 -1.15 3.31 6.82
N ASN A 270 -1.46 2.49 5.81
CA ASN A 270 -2.50 1.47 5.92
C ASN A 270 -2.02 0.24 6.68
N GLU A 271 -2.82 -0.21 7.66
CA GLU A 271 -2.63 -1.44 8.45
C GLU A 271 -2.42 -2.68 7.56
N ALA A 272 -3.23 -2.82 6.50
CA ALA A 272 -3.13 -3.97 5.60
C ALA A 272 -1.82 -3.99 4.77
N ASP A 273 -1.25 -2.82 4.49
CA ASP A 273 0.04 -2.74 3.80
C ASP A 273 1.18 -3.09 4.78
N PHE A 274 1.08 -2.66 6.05
CA PHE A 274 2.01 -3.08 7.09
C PHE A 274 2.04 -4.60 7.25
N ASP A 275 0.88 -5.25 7.35
CA ASP A 275 0.75 -6.69 7.54
C ASP A 275 1.31 -7.49 6.36
N ARG A 276 1.24 -6.96 5.15
CA ARG A 276 1.71 -7.66 3.94
C ARG A 276 3.17 -7.41 3.59
N ILE A 277 3.67 -6.21 3.89
CA ILE A 277 5.01 -5.78 3.46
C ILE A 277 6.01 -5.84 4.60
N ILE A 278 5.62 -5.38 5.78
CA ILE A 278 6.54 -5.19 6.92
C ILE A 278 6.47 -6.36 7.89
N SER A 279 5.28 -6.78 8.26
CA SER A 279 5.03 -7.83 9.25
C SER A 279 4.29 -9.02 8.64
N ALA A 280 4.77 -9.50 7.49
CA ALA A 280 4.12 -10.57 6.75
C ALA A 280 4.16 -11.90 7.51
N ASN A 281 2.99 -12.45 7.82
CA ASN A 281 2.84 -13.80 8.32
C ASN A 281 2.45 -14.76 7.18
N SER A 282 2.45 -16.07 7.44
CA SER A 282 2.14 -17.07 6.41
C SER A 282 0.71 -16.94 5.86
N LYS A 283 -0.28 -16.57 6.69
CA LYS A 283 -1.67 -16.38 6.24
C LYS A 283 -1.79 -15.21 5.27
N ASP A 284 -1.08 -14.10 5.51
CA ASP A 284 -1.11 -12.93 4.65
C ASP A 284 -0.43 -13.21 3.31
N LEU A 285 0.67 -13.97 3.31
CA LEU A 285 1.34 -14.43 2.09
C LEU A 285 0.44 -15.41 1.31
N ASP A 286 -0.21 -16.36 1.97
CA ASP A 286 -1.15 -17.29 1.34
C ASP A 286 -2.36 -16.53 0.74
N SER A 287 -2.84 -15.49 1.43
CA SER A 287 -3.91 -14.63 0.93
C SER A 287 -3.51 -13.88 -0.33
N LEU A 288 -2.27 -13.39 -0.41
CA LEU A 288 -1.72 -12.70 -1.58
C LEU A 288 -1.60 -13.67 -2.78
N ILE A 289 -1.15 -14.90 -2.54
CA ILE A 289 -1.01 -15.93 -3.58
C ILE A 289 -2.37 -16.36 -4.11
N SER A 290 -3.36 -16.56 -3.23
CA SER A 290 -4.71 -17.00 -3.58
C SER A 290 -5.62 -15.89 -4.11
N MET A 291 -5.20 -14.64 -4.04
CA MET A 291 -5.94 -13.48 -4.52
C MET A 291 -6.15 -13.54 -6.03
N LYS A 292 -7.29 -13.03 -6.52
CA LYS A 292 -7.55 -12.90 -7.97
C LYS A 292 -6.49 -12.02 -8.63
N ASP A 293 -6.11 -12.35 -9.87
CA ASP A 293 -5.05 -11.65 -10.58
C ASP A 293 -5.29 -10.14 -10.70
N THR A 294 -6.53 -9.70 -10.91
CA THR A 294 -6.88 -8.28 -10.99
C THR A 294 -6.73 -7.54 -9.65
N GLU A 295 -7.06 -8.18 -8.55
CA GLU A 295 -6.91 -7.61 -7.19
C GLU A 295 -5.44 -7.58 -6.79
N ARG A 296 -4.70 -8.65 -7.09
CA ARG A 296 -3.25 -8.72 -6.88
C ARG A 296 -2.52 -7.67 -7.71
N GLY A 297 -2.91 -7.48 -8.98
CA GLY A 297 -2.36 -6.44 -9.85
C GLY A 297 -2.54 -5.04 -9.24
N ARG A 298 -3.74 -4.68 -8.79
CA ARG A 298 -4.01 -3.39 -8.14
C ARG A 298 -3.20 -3.19 -6.87
N LEU A 299 -3.07 -4.25 -6.05
CA LEU A 299 -2.28 -4.18 -4.82
C LEU A 299 -0.80 -3.93 -5.13
N LEU A 300 -0.25 -4.66 -6.11
CA LEU A 300 1.14 -4.46 -6.55
C LEU A 300 1.34 -3.06 -7.16
N SER A 301 0.41 -2.58 -8.00
CA SER A 301 0.43 -1.22 -8.54
C SER A 301 0.48 -0.17 -7.43
N LYS A 302 -0.31 -0.35 -6.37
CA LYS A 302 -0.29 0.52 -5.19
C LYS A 302 1.07 0.52 -4.51
N TRP A 303 1.69 -0.66 -4.28
CA TRP A 303 2.97 -0.76 -3.58
C TRP A 303 4.13 -0.14 -4.34
N ILE A 304 4.10 -0.18 -5.67
CA ILE A 304 5.11 0.45 -6.53
C ILE A 304 4.78 1.90 -6.90
N GLY A 305 3.70 2.45 -6.31
CA GLY A 305 3.33 3.86 -6.48
C GLY A 305 2.61 4.18 -7.80
N LEU A 306 2.06 3.18 -8.49
CA LEU A 306 1.34 3.37 -9.76
C LEU A 306 -0.15 3.69 -9.58
N SER A 307 -0.69 3.73 -8.37
CA SER A 307 -2.11 4.04 -8.10
C SER A 307 -2.54 5.39 -8.67
N ILE A 308 -1.63 6.36 -8.73
CA ILE A 308 -1.88 7.66 -9.35
C ILE A 308 -2.28 7.54 -10.83
N LEU A 309 -1.74 6.57 -11.56
CA LEU A 309 -2.09 6.35 -12.97
C LEU A 309 -3.48 5.70 -13.10
N GLU A 310 -3.89 4.87 -12.14
CA GLU A 310 -5.25 4.30 -12.09
C GLU A 310 -6.29 5.40 -11.86
N ASP A 311 -6.01 6.35 -10.97
CA ASP A 311 -6.91 7.48 -10.70
C ASP A 311 -6.94 8.47 -11.88
N LYS A 312 -5.81 8.69 -12.56
CA LYS A 312 -5.79 9.45 -13.82
C LYS A 312 -6.63 8.77 -14.91
N ASP A 313 -6.53 7.46 -15.06
CA ASP A 313 -7.34 6.72 -16.04
C ASP A 313 -8.84 6.85 -15.71
N ALA A 314 -9.21 6.73 -14.43
CA ALA A 314 -10.60 6.90 -14.00
C ALA A 314 -11.14 8.30 -14.32
N LEU A 315 -10.38 9.36 -14.00
CA LEU A 315 -10.75 10.75 -14.32
C LEU A 315 -10.79 11.01 -15.83
N ALA A 316 -9.86 10.44 -16.59
CA ALA A 316 -9.86 10.55 -18.06
C ALA A 316 -11.10 9.89 -18.67
N ARG A 317 -11.49 8.70 -18.19
CA ARG A 317 -12.72 8.01 -18.62
C ARG A 317 -13.98 8.78 -18.26
N GLU A 318 -14.02 9.36 -17.06
CA GLU A 318 -15.15 10.18 -16.64
C GLU A 318 -15.30 11.42 -17.54
N LYS A 319 -14.20 12.11 -17.82
CA LYS A 319 -14.19 13.26 -18.73
C LYS A 319 -14.58 12.85 -20.14
N TRP A 320 -14.07 11.73 -20.65
CA TRP A 320 -14.47 11.19 -21.94
C TRP A 320 -15.98 10.94 -22.01
N ASN A 321 -16.54 10.28 -21.03
CA ASN A 321 -17.96 9.95 -21.01
C ASN A 321 -18.85 11.18 -20.88
N LYS A 322 -18.45 12.18 -20.10
CA LYS A 322 -19.27 13.38 -19.85
C LYS A 322 -19.20 14.43 -20.96
N GLU A 323 -18.00 14.64 -21.50
CA GLU A 323 -17.76 15.78 -22.38
C GLU A 323 -17.55 15.36 -23.83
N ILE A 324 -16.70 14.37 -24.09
CA ILE A 324 -16.24 14.05 -25.43
C ILE A 324 -17.18 13.10 -26.15
N SER A 325 -17.68 12.05 -25.49
CA SER A 325 -18.60 11.10 -26.12
C SER A 325 -19.93 11.76 -26.48
N LYS A 326 -20.45 12.67 -25.63
CA LYS A 326 -21.66 13.44 -25.91
C LYS A 326 -21.47 14.39 -27.09
N LYS A 327 -20.32 15.08 -27.13
CA LYS A 327 -20.00 15.98 -28.24
C LYS A 327 -19.89 15.22 -29.56
N ARG A 328 -19.20 14.07 -29.58
CA ARG A 328 -19.16 13.20 -30.77
C ARG A 328 -20.51 12.70 -31.21
N LEU A 329 -21.38 12.33 -30.28
CA LEU A 329 -22.76 11.96 -30.63
C LEU A 329 -23.52 13.15 -31.23
N CYS A 330 -23.35 14.36 -30.70
CA CYS A 330 -23.95 15.58 -31.27
C CYS A 330 -23.40 15.92 -32.68
N ASP A 331 -22.11 15.68 -32.90
CA ASP A 331 -21.45 15.89 -34.18
C ASP A 331 -21.88 14.84 -35.24
N ILE A 332 -22.15 13.60 -34.83
CA ILE A 332 -22.63 12.51 -35.69
C ILE A 332 -24.11 12.71 -36.01
N TYR A 333 -24.92 13.05 -35.01
CA TYR A 333 -26.33 13.39 -35.18
C TYR A 333 -26.40 14.91 -35.24
N ASN A 334 -26.22 15.47 -36.47
CA ASN A 334 -26.38 16.88 -36.69
C ASN A 334 -27.80 17.25 -36.28
N THR A 335 -27.94 17.94 -35.14
CA THR A 335 -29.24 18.33 -34.57
C THR A 335 -30.02 19.22 -35.53
N GLU A 336 -29.34 19.93 -36.41
CA GLU A 336 -29.95 20.76 -37.44
C GLU A 336 -30.63 19.93 -38.56
N THR A 337 -29.95 18.84 -39.01
CA THR A 337 -30.54 17.90 -39.98
C THR A 337 -31.73 17.15 -39.39
N LEU A 338 -31.63 16.69 -38.14
CA LEU A 338 -32.74 16.03 -37.45
C LEU A 338 -33.92 16.98 -37.23
N ASN A 339 -33.69 18.23 -36.86
CA ASN A 339 -34.75 19.22 -36.73
C ASN A 339 -35.40 19.52 -38.08
N ASN A 340 -34.62 19.59 -39.17
CA ASN A 340 -35.16 19.79 -40.52
C ASN A 340 -35.99 18.57 -40.96
N GLU A 341 -35.56 17.35 -40.71
CA GLU A 341 -36.34 16.13 -40.96
C GLU A 341 -37.65 16.10 -40.14
N ILE A 342 -37.59 16.49 -38.86
CA ILE A 342 -38.79 16.58 -38.01
C ILE A 342 -39.80 17.61 -38.61
N VAL A 343 -39.34 18.76 -39.06
CA VAL A 343 -40.17 19.79 -39.66
C VAL A 343 -40.80 19.28 -40.96
N GLU A 344 -40.01 18.61 -41.81
CA GLU A 344 -40.49 18.03 -43.08
C GLU A 344 -41.53 16.93 -42.83
N LEU A 345 -41.27 15.99 -41.95
CA LEU A 345 -42.19 14.92 -41.56
C LEU A 345 -43.48 15.46 -40.91
N THR A 346 -43.35 16.51 -40.10
CA THR A 346 -44.53 17.19 -39.51
C THR A 346 -45.37 17.87 -40.57
N GLY A 347 -44.70 18.48 -41.58
CA GLY A 347 -45.38 19.07 -42.75
C GLY A 347 -46.18 18.03 -43.57
N LEU A 348 -45.51 16.89 -43.88
CA LEU A 348 -46.14 15.77 -44.58
C LEU A 348 -47.31 15.17 -43.78
N ASN A 349 -47.21 15.03 -42.49
CA ASN A 349 -48.29 14.51 -41.66
C ASN A 349 -49.49 15.44 -41.63
N THR A 350 -49.31 16.78 -41.64
CA THR A 350 -50.35 17.76 -41.68
C THR A 350 -51.02 17.80 -43.07
N GLU A 351 -50.26 17.56 -44.15
CA GLU A 351 -50.85 17.42 -45.50
C GLU A 351 -51.74 16.18 -45.64
N ASP A 352 -51.25 15.04 -45.08
CA ASP A 352 -52.00 13.79 -45.07
C ASP A 352 -53.29 13.90 -44.24
N GLU A 353 -53.25 14.52 -43.09
CA GLU A 353 -54.41 14.78 -42.25
C GLU A 353 -55.44 15.67 -42.99
N ASN A 354 -54.99 16.69 -43.71
CA ASN A 354 -55.84 17.53 -44.51
C ASN A 354 -56.46 16.79 -45.74
N ASN A 355 -55.71 15.88 -46.34
CA ASN A 355 -56.17 15.05 -47.41
C ASN A 355 -57.25 14.04 -46.97
N ILE A 356 -57.01 13.40 -45.83
CA ILE A 356 -57.95 12.48 -45.17
C ILE A 356 -59.23 13.21 -44.85
N LYS A 357 -59.20 14.42 -44.31
CA LYS A 357 -60.37 15.24 -43.98
C LYS A 357 -61.16 15.62 -45.22
N LYS A 358 -60.46 15.96 -46.31
CA LYS A 358 -61.13 16.26 -47.64
C LYS A 358 -61.82 15.03 -48.23
N GLU A 359 -61.25 13.83 -48.03
CA GLU A 359 -61.90 12.62 -48.55
C GLU A 359 -63.07 12.19 -47.64
N GLU A 360 -62.95 12.40 -46.29
CA GLU A 360 -64.05 12.20 -45.35
C GLU A 360 -65.24 13.13 -45.66
N ASP A 361 -65.00 14.41 -45.98
CA ASP A 361 -66.00 15.36 -46.32
C ASP A 361 -66.73 14.96 -47.65
N LYS A 362 -65.96 14.39 -48.61
CA LYS A 362 -66.56 13.87 -49.87
C LYS A 362 -67.43 12.60 -49.70
N ILE A 363 -67.12 11.81 -48.64
CA ILE A 363 -67.95 10.64 -48.37
C ILE A 363 -69.20 10.97 -47.57
N ALA A 364 -69.21 12.12 -46.89
CA ALA A 364 -70.36 12.63 -46.14
C ALA A 364 -71.37 13.42 -46.97
N GLU A 365 -71.02 13.89 -48.20
CA GLU A 365 -71.91 14.42 -49.23
C GLU A 365 -72.50 13.27 -50.10
#